data_b541c7e04ef3861a4978dbfecb174821
#
_entry.id   b541c7e04ef3861a4978dbfecb174821
#
_cell.length_a   1.000
_cell.length_b   1.000
_cell.length_c   1.000
_cell.angle_alpha   90.00
_cell.angle_beta   90.00
_cell.angle_gamma   90.00
#
_symmetry.space_group_name_H-M   'P 1'
#
loop_
_entity.id
_entity.type
_entity.pdbx_description
1 polymer ?
#
loop_
_entity_poly.entity_id
_entity_poly.type
_entity_poly.pdbx_seq_one_letter_code
_entity_poly.pdbx_strand_id
1 'polypeptide(L)'
;MHISHIAIWTTRLEELRNFYITYFNGTSNEKYINPKKGFESYFISFDQGFASLEIMQREDITTPALKDCLGLAHFSFSVGSKEAVLELTEQLRKDGFVIESEPRTTGDGYFESVILDPEGNIVEITISRALQVQVYNGVGRIVHPD
;
A
#
# COMPACT_ATOMS: atom_id res chain seq x y z
N MET A 1 16.74 14.26 -2.87
CA MET A 1 16.42 13.02 -3.62
C MET A 1 15.26 12.35 -2.91
N HIS A 2 14.27 11.85 -3.63
CA HIS A 2 13.07 11.19 -3.08
C HIS A 2 12.62 10.09 -4.06
N ILE A 3 11.80 9.15 -3.58
CA ILE A 3 11.16 8.17 -4.46
C ILE A 3 10.08 8.90 -5.25
N SER A 4 10.17 8.87 -6.59
CA SER A 4 9.20 9.48 -7.48
C SER A 4 7.95 8.59 -7.60
N HIS A 5 8.15 7.31 -7.90
CA HIS A 5 7.07 6.33 -8.00
C HIS A 5 7.58 4.91 -7.73
N ILE A 6 6.64 4.03 -7.44
CA ILE A 6 6.80 2.57 -7.42
C ILE A 6 5.92 2.05 -8.56
N ALA A 7 6.42 1.08 -9.33
CA ALA A 7 5.66 0.48 -10.43
C ALA A 7 5.36 -0.99 -10.14
N ILE A 8 4.11 -1.41 -10.41
CA ILE A 8 3.66 -2.78 -10.24
C ILE A 8 2.93 -3.28 -11.48
N TRP A 9 3.13 -4.55 -11.82
CA TRP A 9 2.38 -5.23 -12.86
C TRP A 9 1.04 -5.76 -12.33
N THR A 10 0.02 -5.74 -13.19
CA THR A 10 -1.30 -6.32 -12.88
C THR A 10 -1.92 -6.90 -14.15
N THR A 11 -2.74 -7.93 -13.98
CA THR A 11 -3.65 -8.43 -15.01
C THR A 11 -5.05 -7.82 -14.87
N ARG A 12 -5.28 -7.00 -13.83
CA ARG A 12 -6.56 -6.40 -13.44
C ARG A 12 -6.47 -4.88 -13.33
N LEU A 13 -6.00 -4.21 -14.40
CA LEU A 13 -5.62 -2.79 -14.39
C LEU A 13 -6.73 -1.87 -13.84
N GLU A 14 -7.97 -2.02 -14.31
CA GLU A 14 -9.09 -1.18 -13.87
C GLU A 14 -9.53 -1.48 -12.44
N GLU A 15 -9.54 -2.75 -12.04
CA GLU A 15 -9.89 -3.17 -10.69
C GLU A 15 -8.88 -2.64 -9.68
N LEU A 16 -7.60 -2.77 -9.98
CA LEU A 16 -6.53 -2.28 -9.13
C LEU A 16 -6.53 -0.75 -9.01
N ARG A 17 -6.78 -0.03 -10.13
CA ARG A 17 -6.98 1.42 -10.13
C ARG A 17 -8.12 1.81 -9.19
N ASN A 18 -9.28 1.18 -9.35
CA ASN A 18 -10.46 1.48 -8.54
C ASN A 18 -10.24 1.18 -7.05
N PHE A 19 -9.50 0.13 -6.74
CA PHE A 19 -9.12 -0.23 -5.37
C PHE A 19 -8.35 0.92 -4.69
N TYR A 20 -7.27 1.42 -5.29
CA TYR A 20 -6.47 2.49 -4.69
C TYR A 20 -7.19 3.83 -4.63
N ILE A 21 -8.09 4.13 -5.58
CA ILE A 21 -8.95 5.31 -5.54
C ILE A 21 -9.94 5.21 -4.37
N THR A 22 -10.59 4.07 -4.22
CA THR A 22 -11.69 3.88 -3.24
C THR A 22 -11.18 3.83 -1.80
N TYR A 23 -10.11 3.07 -1.56
CA TYR A 23 -9.68 2.76 -0.18
C TYR A 23 -8.53 3.64 0.30
N PHE A 24 -7.74 4.19 -0.60
CA PHE A 24 -6.55 4.99 -0.24
C PHE A 24 -6.62 6.44 -0.73
N ASN A 25 -7.80 6.92 -1.15
CA ASN A 25 -8.02 8.27 -1.65
C ASN A 25 -7.07 8.67 -2.80
N GLY A 26 -6.72 7.69 -3.64
CA GLY A 26 -5.85 7.92 -4.78
C GLY A 26 -6.53 8.75 -5.86
N THR A 27 -5.75 9.57 -6.55
CA THR A 27 -6.17 10.30 -7.75
C THR A 27 -5.40 9.76 -8.95
N SER A 28 -6.12 9.25 -9.95
CA SER A 28 -5.54 8.66 -11.15
C SER A 28 -5.47 9.68 -12.29
N ASN A 29 -4.41 9.62 -13.08
CA ASN A 29 -4.36 10.27 -14.38
C ASN A 29 -5.25 9.55 -15.42
N GLU A 30 -5.31 10.09 -16.65
CA GLU A 30 -5.87 9.41 -17.81
C GLU A 30 -5.02 8.18 -18.17
N LYS A 31 -5.69 7.13 -18.69
CA LYS A 31 -5.01 5.90 -19.13
C LYS A 31 -3.99 6.19 -20.23
N TYR A 32 -2.75 5.80 -19.99
CA TYR A 32 -1.77 5.72 -21.05
C TYR A 32 -1.88 4.40 -21.79
N ILE A 33 -1.90 4.45 -23.11
CA ILE A 33 -2.00 3.27 -23.98
C ILE A 33 -0.89 3.32 -25.02
N ASN A 34 -0.13 2.22 -25.14
CA ASN A 34 0.85 2.01 -26.20
C ASN A 34 0.50 0.73 -26.99
N PRO A 35 -0.27 0.82 -28.08
CA PRO A 35 -0.73 -0.36 -28.81
C PRO A 35 0.40 -1.17 -29.46
N LYS A 36 1.51 -0.51 -29.78
CA LYS A 36 2.69 -1.21 -30.37
C LYS A 36 3.36 -2.16 -29.40
N LYS A 37 3.23 -1.90 -28.11
CA LYS A 37 3.82 -2.70 -27.04
C LYS A 37 2.79 -3.54 -26.29
N GLY A 38 1.50 -3.42 -26.61
CA GLY A 38 0.42 -4.02 -25.83
C GLY A 38 0.45 -3.55 -24.36
N PHE A 39 0.84 -2.29 -24.12
CA PHE A 39 1.11 -1.75 -22.79
C PHE A 39 0.08 -0.69 -22.43
N GLU A 40 -0.43 -0.76 -21.20
CA GLU A 40 -1.31 0.23 -20.60
C GLU A 40 -0.86 0.55 -19.17
N SER A 41 -1.05 1.79 -18.73
CA SER A 41 -0.77 2.17 -17.35
C SER A 41 -1.61 3.33 -16.85
N TYR A 42 -1.67 3.43 -15.52
CA TYR A 42 -2.13 4.59 -14.76
C TYR A 42 -1.07 4.98 -13.74
N PHE A 43 -0.97 6.28 -13.47
CA PHE A 43 -0.31 6.80 -12.28
C PHE A 43 -1.36 7.22 -11.27
N ILE A 44 -1.21 6.75 -10.04
CA ILE A 44 -2.08 7.10 -8.92
C ILE A 44 -1.25 7.90 -7.92
N SER A 45 -1.66 9.13 -7.67
CA SER A 45 -1.07 10.03 -6.68
C SER A 45 -1.90 10.06 -5.41
N PHE A 46 -1.27 10.39 -4.28
CA PHE A 46 -1.89 10.44 -2.96
C PHE A 46 -1.59 11.79 -2.32
N ASP A 47 -2.60 12.45 -1.75
CA ASP A 47 -2.58 13.87 -1.34
C ASP A 47 -1.42 14.31 -0.44
N GLN A 48 -0.89 13.43 0.39
CA GLN A 48 0.19 13.74 1.34
C GLN A 48 1.55 13.15 0.90
N GLY A 49 1.60 12.46 -0.23
CA GLY A 49 2.75 11.71 -0.68
C GLY A 49 3.53 12.38 -1.80
N PHE A 50 4.87 12.23 -1.78
CA PHE A 50 5.72 12.60 -2.92
C PHE A 50 5.85 11.47 -3.94
N ALA A 51 5.52 10.23 -3.56
CA ALA A 51 5.60 9.08 -4.43
C ALA A 51 4.23 8.75 -5.01
N SER A 52 4.20 8.37 -6.29
CA SER A 52 3.04 7.82 -6.95
C SER A 52 3.15 6.31 -7.08
N LEU A 53 2.03 5.64 -7.29
CA LEU A 53 1.96 4.25 -7.68
C LEU A 53 1.66 4.19 -9.18
N GLU A 54 2.57 3.62 -9.99
CA GLU A 54 2.28 3.28 -11.38
C GLU A 54 1.78 1.84 -11.43
N ILE A 55 0.55 1.66 -11.90
CA ILE A 55 -0.01 0.34 -12.16
C ILE A 55 0.03 0.07 -13.66
N MET A 56 0.57 -1.08 -14.04
CA MET A 56 0.90 -1.38 -15.42
C MET A 56 0.34 -2.74 -15.85
N GLN A 57 -0.11 -2.81 -17.10
CA GLN A 57 -0.53 -4.06 -17.74
C GLN A 57 0.18 -4.24 -19.07
N ARG A 58 0.58 -5.48 -19.35
CA ARG A 58 1.08 -5.92 -20.65
C ARG A 58 0.72 -7.40 -20.84
N GLU A 59 0.26 -7.78 -22.03
CA GLU A 59 -0.30 -9.10 -22.31
C GLU A 59 0.65 -10.28 -22.05
N ASP A 60 1.96 -10.06 -22.17
CA ASP A 60 2.99 -11.09 -21.94
C ASP A 60 3.44 -11.22 -20.47
N ILE A 61 2.97 -10.34 -19.58
CA ILE A 61 3.23 -10.40 -18.15
C ILE A 61 2.06 -11.07 -17.44
N THR A 62 2.21 -12.38 -17.19
CA THR A 62 1.12 -13.22 -16.65
C THR A 62 1.52 -14.06 -15.44
N THR A 63 2.82 -14.10 -15.12
CA THR A 63 3.32 -14.88 -13.99
C THR A 63 3.16 -14.11 -12.69
N PRO A 64 2.37 -14.58 -11.71
CA PRO A 64 2.23 -13.92 -10.43
C PRO A 64 3.57 -13.85 -9.68
N ALA A 65 3.76 -12.79 -8.91
CA ALA A 65 4.84 -12.75 -7.92
C ALA A 65 4.62 -13.84 -6.87
N LEU A 66 5.69 -14.54 -6.50
CA LEU A 66 5.63 -15.51 -5.41
C LEU A 66 5.78 -14.77 -4.07
N LYS A 67 5.06 -15.23 -3.06
CA LYS A 67 5.25 -14.78 -1.69
C LYS A 67 6.66 -15.17 -1.20
N ASP A 68 7.25 -14.34 -0.36
CA ASP A 68 8.56 -14.58 0.26
C ASP A 68 9.73 -14.72 -0.74
N CYS A 69 9.66 -14.02 -1.86
CA CYS A 69 10.74 -13.90 -2.82
C CYS A 69 11.60 -12.67 -2.57
N LEU A 70 12.83 -12.70 -3.07
CA LEU A 70 13.70 -11.54 -3.09
C LEU A 70 13.08 -10.43 -3.95
N GLY A 71 13.22 -9.18 -3.49
CA GLY A 71 12.71 -8.00 -4.17
C GLY A 71 11.84 -7.15 -3.27
N LEU A 72 10.79 -6.54 -3.84
CA LEU A 72 9.84 -5.74 -3.07
C LEU A 72 8.99 -6.67 -2.20
N ALA A 73 9.11 -6.55 -0.88
CA ALA A 73 8.31 -7.33 0.06
C ALA A 73 6.88 -6.77 0.20
N HIS A 74 6.77 -5.47 0.42
CA HIS A 74 5.52 -4.72 0.54
C HIS A 74 5.77 -3.23 0.31
N PHE A 75 4.70 -2.48 0.21
CA PHE A 75 4.72 -1.02 0.36
C PHE A 75 3.65 -0.60 1.37
N SER A 76 3.82 0.59 1.97
CA SER A 76 3.05 1.00 3.13
C SER A 76 2.34 2.32 2.90
N PHE A 77 1.08 2.41 3.36
CA PHE A 77 0.31 3.64 3.41
C PHE A 77 0.14 4.13 4.85
N SER A 78 0.50 5.38 5.09
CA SER A 78 0.19 6.03 6.35
C SER A 78 -1.20 6.66 6.30
N VAL A 79 -2.11 6.20 7.17
CA VAL A 79 -3.51 6.64 7.21
C VAL A 79 -3.81 7.63 8.36
N GLY A 80 -2.77 8.09 9.06
CA GLY A 80 -2.88 9.19 10.02
C GLY A 80 -3.10 8.76 11.47
N SER A 81 -4.02 7.86 11.80
CA SER A 81 -4.30 7.47 13.19
C SER A 81 -4.50 5.97 13.35
N LYS A 82 -4.46 5.50 14.60
CA LYS A 82 -4.76 4.11 14.95
C LYS A 82 -6.20 3.73 14.61
N GLU A 83 -7.12 4.63 14.85
CA GLU A 83 -8.54 4.48 14.52
C GLU A 83 -8.72 4.30 13.02
N ALA A 84 -8.04 5.10 12.19
CA ALA A 84 -8.09 4.98 10.74
C ALA A 84 -7.52 3.64 10.22
N VAL A 85 -6.47 3.09 10.87
CA VAL A 85 -5.98 1.72 10.56
C VAL A 85 -7.07 0.69 10.83
N LEU A 86 -7.73 0.78 12.00
CA LEU A 86 -8.79 -0.17 12.39
C LEU A 86 -9.99 -0.07 11.45
N GLU A 87 -10.46 1.14 11.17
CA GLU A 87 -11.63 1.40 10.32
C GLU A 87 -11.41 0.93 8.88
N LEU A 88 -10.26 1.28 8.27
CA LEU A 88 -9.94 0.88 6.91
C LEU A 88 -9.76 -0.64 6.80
N THR A 89 -9.11 -1.28 7.78
CA THR A 89 -8.94 -2.74 7.79
C THR A 89 -10.29 -3.44 7.88
N GLU A 90 -11.19 -2.96 8.72
CA GLU A 90 -12.53 -3.54 8.87
C GLU A 90 -13.40 -3.31 7.63
N GLN A 91 -13.29 -2.14 6.99
CA GLN A 91 -13.97 -1.89 5.73
C GLN A 91 -13.50 -2.85 4.63
N LEU A 92 -12.19 -3.00 4.45
CA LEU A 92 -11.61 -3.93 3.47
C LEU A 92 -12.05 -5.38 3.73
N ARG A 93 -12.11 -5.79 5.00
CA ARG A 93 -12.63 -7.11 5.39
C ARG A 93 -14.08 -7.31 4.98
N LYS A 94 -14.96 -6.35 5.26
CA LYS A 94 -16.39 -6.39 4.89
C LYS A 94 -16.59 -6.46 3.38
N ASP A 95 -15.71 -5.79 2.63
CA ASP A 95 -15.74 -5.77 1.18
C ASP A 95 -15.06 -7.01 0.53
N GLY A 96 -14.60 -7.96 1.37
CA GLY A 96 -14.11 -9.28 0.95
C GLY A 96 -12.62 -9.34 0.63
N PHE A 97 -11.84 -8.32 0.98
CA PHE A 97 -10.39 -8.36 0.79
C PHE A 97 -9.70 -9.18 1.89
N VAL A 98 -8.57 -9.77 1.53
CA VAL A 98 -7.79 -10.60 2.45
C VAL A 98 -7.03 -9.73 3.42
N ILE A 99 -7.23 -9.98 4.72
CA ILE A 99 -6.43 -9.40 5.80
C ILE A 99 -5.32 -10.40 6.12
N GLU A 100 -4.11 -10.11 5.68
CA GLU A 100 -2.93 -10.97 5.86
C GLU A 100 -2.39 -10.89 7.29
N SER A 101 -2.48 -9.71 7.92
CA SER A 101 -2.16 -9.50 9.33
C SER A 101 -3.16 -8.55 9.97
N GLU A 102 -3.74 -9.00 11.10
CA GLU A 102 -4.64 -8.20 11.90
C GLU A 102 -3.95 -6.94 12.47
N PRO A 103 -4.72 -5.87 12.76
CA PRO A 103 -4.18 -4.69 13.40
C PRO A 103 -3.45 -5.02 14.69
N ARG A 104 -2.17 -4.66 14.77
CA ARG A 104 -1.30 -4.94 15.93
C ARG A 104 -0.24 -3.86 16.12
N THR A 105 0.36 -3.84 17.29
CA THR A 105 1.60 -3.11 17.51
C THR A 105 2.78 -4.04 17.25
N THR A 106 3.68 -3.65 16.37
CA THR A 106 4.91 -4.40 16.05
C THR A 106 5.97 -4.27 17.12
N GLY A 107 7.01 -5.11 17.08
CA GLY A 107 8.10 -5.08 18.05
C GLY A 107 8.90 -3.78 18.05
N ASP A 108 8.95 -3.05 16.93
CA ASP A 108 9.55 -1.72 16.78
C ASP A 108 8.57 -0.58 17.04
N GLY A 109 7.35 -0.90 17.51
CA GLY A 109 6.37 0.04 18.03
C GLY A 109 5.41 0.65 17.01
N TYR A 110 5.39 0.17 15.76
CA TYR A 110 4.41 0.61 14.76
C TYR A 110 3.05 -0.05 15.02
N PHE A 111 1.98 0.74 14.83
CA PHE A 111 0.64 0.18 14.77
C PHE A 111 0.21 0.06 13.33
N GLU A 112 -0.05 -1.17 12.90
CA GLU A 112 -0.27 -1.51 11.50
C GLU A 112 -1.22 -2.69 11.33
N SER A 113 -1.75 -2.83 10.13
CA SER A 113 -2.34 -4.05 9.59
C SER A 113 -1.76 -4.33 8.21
N VAL A 114 -1.92 -5.53 7.70
CA VAL A 114 -1.45 -5.92 6.36
C VAL A 114 -2.60 -6.55 5.59
N ILE A 115 -2.79 -6.10 4.36
CA ILE A 115 -3.83 -6.60 3.45
C ILE A 115 -3.21 -7.06 2.13
N LEU A 116 -3.96 -7.81 1.35
CA LEU A 116 -3.64 -8.07 -0.05
C LEU A 116 -4.53 -7.20 -0.95
N ASP A 117 -3.91 -6.54 -1.93
CA ASP A 117 -4.64 -5.85 -2.98
C ASP A 117 -5.26 -6.85 -3.98
N PRO A 118 -6.06 -6.42 -4.97
CA PRO A 118 -6.69 -7.33 -5.94
C PRO A 118 -5.73 -8.23 -6.72
N GLU A 119 -4.47 -7.85 -6.91
CA GLU A 119 -3.45 -8.67 -7.58
C GLU A 119 -2.66 -9.55 -6.61
N GLY A 120 -2.87 -9.38 -5.28
CA GLY A 120 -2.17 -10.12 -4.24
C GLY A 120 -0.88 -9.45 -3.76
N ASN A 121 -0.65 -8.19 -4.10
CA ASN A 121 0.47 -7.45 -3.52
C ASN A 121 0.22 -7.20 -2.03
N ILE A 122 1.27 -7.31 -1.24
CA ILE A 122 1.23 -7.04 0.20
C ILE A 122 1.25 -5.53 0.42
N VAL A 123 0.21 -5.02 1.06
CA VAL A 123 0.04 -3.60 1.39
C VAL A 123 -0.11 -3.44 2.89
N GLU A 124 0.76 -2.65 3.48
CA GLU A 124 0.71 -2.30 4.89
C GLU A 124 -0.09 -1.01 5.08
N ILE A 125 -0.96 -0.99 6.07
CA ILE A 125 -1.72 0.18 6.51
C ILE A 125 -1.20 0.56 7.89
N THR A 126 -0.58 1.74 8.01
CA THR A 126 0.12 2.14 9.24
C THR A 126 -0.14 3.59 9.62
N ILE A 127 0.31 4.00 10.79
CA ILE A 127 0.35 5.40 11.21
C ILE A 127 1.72 5.99 10.93
N SER A 128 1.80 7.29 10.57
CA SER A 128 3.08 7.91 10.24
C SER A 128 4.02 7.96 11.44
N ARG A 129 5.32 7.79 11.18
CA ARG A 129 6.39 7.87 12.18
C ARG A 129 6.37 9.19 12.98
N ALA A 130 5.99 10.30 12.34
CA ALA A 130 5.87 11.59 12.99
C ALA A 130 4.78 11.63 14.08
N LEU A 131 3.66 10.95 13.87
CA LEU A 131 2.56 10.84 14.83
C LEU A 131 2.89 9.85 15.96
N GLN A 132 3.67 8.81 15.67
CA GLN A 132 4.12 7.85 16.67
C GLN A 132 5.08 8.46 17.68
N VAL A 133 6.00 9.31 17.26
CA VAL A 133 6.94 10.02 18.15
C VAL A 133 6.19 10.93 19.13
N GLN A 134 5.04 11.50 18.79
CA GLN A 134 4.23 12.29 19.71
C GLN A 134 3.55 11.44 20.78
N VAL A 135 3.14 10.22 20.47
CA VAL A 135 2.55 9.28 21.43
C VAL A 135 3.61 8.76 22.41
N TYR A 136 4.85 8.54 21.94
CA TYR A 136 5.95 8.04 22.77
C TYR A 136 6.63 9.10 23.64
N ASN A 137 6.63 10.37 23.25
CA ASN A 137 7.17 11.46 24.09
C ASN A 137 6.33 11.76 25.34
N GLY A 138 5.16 11.15 25.47
CA GLY A 138 4.34 11.16 26.69
C GLY A 138 4.63 10.04 27.69
N VAL A 139 5.39 9.00 27.29
CA VAL A 139 5.72 7.85 28.15
C VAL A 139 7.16 7.43 27.89
N GLY A 140 8.02 7.71 28.85
CA GLY A 140 9.46 7.43 29.00
C GLY A 140 10.18 6.49 28.00
N ARG A 141 11.48 6.79 27.81
CA ARG A 141 12.51 6.06 27.05
C ARG A 141 12.27 4.55 26.97
N ILE A 142 12.18 4.04 25.74
CA ILE A 142 12.34 2.60 25.50
C ILE A 142 13.84 2.31 25.45
N VAL A 143 14.28 1.46 26.36
CA VAL A 143 15.60 0.80 26.31
C VAL A 143 15.39 -0.46 25.51
N HIS A 144 16.08 -0.60 24.37
CA HIS A 144 16.17 -1.88 23.67
C HIS A 144 16.95 -2.84 24.54
N PRO A 145 16.44 -4.05 24.88
CA PRO A 145 17.30 -5.11 25.36
C PRO A 145 18.07 -5.68 24.16
N ASP A 146 19.35 -5.84 24.33
CA ASP A 146 20.30 -6.52 23.43
C ASP A 146 19.85 -7.96 23.11
#